data_9fc792ca3eaa21e1960751dce710d675
#
_entry.id   9fc792ca3eaa21e1960751dce710d675
#
_cell.length_a   1.000
_cell.length_b   1.000
_cell.length_c   1.000
_cell.angle_alpha   90.00
_cell.angle_beta   90.00
_cell.angle_gamma   90.00
#
_symmetry.space_group_name_H-M   'P 1'
#
loop_
_entity.id
_entity.type
_entity.pdbx_description
1 polymer ?
#
loop_
_entity_poly.entity_id
_entity_poly.type
_entity_poly.pdbx_seq_one_letter_code
_entity_poly.pdbx_strand_id
1 'polypeptide(L)'
;MAGYSIPKLSVEQSYKMNSKFTNGDGKQKITTSIPTVPITVERRPFVPSEDSQKLLDPGTARANIAPSVEQPNGTLEDEWAARHQHQSVLQQHCDFFDTDRDGILWPIDTYNGFRKLGFGIFLSLVALFIIHLNFSYVTQPSWLPDPFYRIYLVNVHKTKHGSDSGTFDHEGRFIPQRFEDIFTKYADGKDSLNFWDMVRQINGQRLVSDPIGWGGAIFEWSVTYIMLWPEDGEMRKEDIRRVFDGSLFYTIAARRARNQPPSTGDLHRAKRNQVLESNGAAR
;
A
#
# COMPACT_ATOMS: atom_id res chain seq x y z
N MET A 1 -6.88 24.77 -43.90
CA MET A 1 -6.89 24.40 -42.47
C MET A 1 -5.45 24.50 -41.97
N ALA A 2 -5.14 25.54 -41.22
CA ALA A 2 -3.80 25.78 -40.70
C ALA A 2 -3.64 24.96 -39.43
N GLY A 3 -2.71 24.00 -39.46
CA GLY A 3 -2.38 23.17 -38.31
C GLY A 3 -1.65 24.00 -37.24
N TYR A 4 -2.28 24.19 -36.08
CA TYR A 4 -1.61 24.73 -34.91
C TYR A 4 -0.65 23.65 -34.35
N SER A 5 0.65 23.81 -34.59
CA SER A 5 1.65 23.04 -33.87
C SER A 5 1.90 23.67 -32.50
N ILE A 6 1.54 22.96 -31.45
CA ILE A 6 1.88 23.34 -30.06
C ILE A 6 3.41 23.18 -29.92
N PRO A 7 4.16 24.24 -29.58
CA PRO A 7 5.59 24.10 -29.35
C PRO A 7 5.82 23.16 -28.15
N LYS A 8 6.55 22.07 -28.34
CA LYS A 8 7.06 21.22 -27.28
C LYS A 8 8.07 22.04 -26.49
N LEU A 9 7.69 22.57 -25.34
CA LEU A 9 8.60 23.12 -24.36
C LEU A 9 9.55 21.98 -23.92
N SER A 10 10.87 22.23 -23.93
CA SER A 10 11.83 21.31 -23.37
C SER A 10 11.58 21.19 -21.86
N VAL A 11 11.91 20.03 -21.29
CA VAL A 11 11.80 19.78 -19.84
C VAL A 11 12.51 20.89 -19.06
N GLU A 12 13.64 21.38 -19.56
CA GLU A 12 14.43 22.47 -18.98
C GLU A 12 13.71 23.85 -19.00
N GLN A 13 12.89 24.12 -20.01
CA GLN A 13 12.07 25.34 -20.08
C GLN A 13 10.89 25.28 -19.14
N SER A 14 10.30 24.10 -18.92
CA SER A 14 9.27 23.88 -17.92
C SER A 14 9.81 24.06 -16.50
N TYR A 15 11.03 23.61 -16.23
CA TYR A 15 11.70 23.80 -14.93
C TYR A 15 12.02 25.27 -14.65
N LYS A 16 12.55 26.02 -15.61
CA LYS A 16 12.85 27.46 -15.46
C LYS A 16 11.59 28.33 -15.27
N MET A 17 10.45 27.92 -15.78
CA MET A 17 9.18 28.60 -15.52
C MET A 17 8.67 28.37 -14.10
N ASN A 18 8.91 27.19 -13.51
CA ASN A 18 8.49 26.88 -12.15
C ASN A 18 9.27 27.64 -11.06
N SER A 19 10.53 28.00 -11.31
CA SER A 19 11.38 28.69 -10.33
C SER A 19 11.09 30.19 -10.16
N LYS A 20 10.18 30.77 -10.95
CA LYS A 20 9.89 32.22 -10.95
C LYS A 20 8.63 32.65 -10.18
N PHE A 21 7.90 31.71 -9.56
CA PHE A 21 6.62 32.05 -8.95
C PHE A 21 6.53 31.61 -7.48
N THR A 22 7.24 32.30 -6.61
CA THR A 22 6.89 32.37 -5.20
C THR A 22 6.00 33.59 -4.97
N ASN A 23 4.85 33.41 -4.36
CA ASN A 23 4.10 34.54 -3.81
C ASN A 23 4.89 35.09 -2.61
N GLY A 24 4.71 36.37 -2.28
CA GLY A 24 5.41 37.04 -1.16
C GLY A 24 5.20 36.43 0.23
N ASP A 25 4.38 35.37 0.35
CA ASP A 25 4.16 34.56 1.55
C ASP A 25 4.95 33.24 1.55
N GLY A 26 5.88 33.02 0.60
CA GLY A 26 6.74 31.85 0.51
C GLY A 26 6.02 30.56 0.05
N LYS A 27 4.75 30.64 -0.30
CA LYS A 27 4.01 29.47 -0.82
C LYS A 27 4.27 29.27 -2.29
N GLN A 28 4.70 28.07 -2.67
CA GLN A 28 4.93 27.70 -4.05
C GLN A 28 3.66 27.80 -4.86
N LYS A 29 3.66 28.64 -5.91
CA LYS A 29 2.52 28.77 -6.81
C LYS A 29 2.44 27.54 -7.70
N ILE A 30 1.33 26.82 -7.62
CA ILE A 30 1.08 25.67 -8.49
C ILE A 30 0.82 26.20 -9.90
N THR A 31 1.66 25.77 -10.86
CA THR A 31 1.51 26.13 -12.28
C THR A 31 0.94 24.94 -13.03
N THR A 32 -0.11 25.16 -13.80
CA THR A 32 -0.66 24.17 -14.73
C THR A 32 -0.21 24.50 -16.16
N SER A 33 0.02 23.47 -16.97
CA SER A 33 0.28 23.60 -18.40
C SER A 33 -0.98 24.04 -19.18
N ILE A 34 -2.15 23.97 -18.55
CA ILE A 34 -3.43 24.39 -19.13
C ILE A 34 -4.02 25.49 -18.23
N PRO A 35 -3.83 26.79 -18.57
CA PRO A 35 -4.24 27.90 -17.71
C PRO A 35 -5.74 27.95 -17.41
N THR A 36 -6.56 27.37 -18.27
CA THR A 36 -8.03 27.31 -18.08
C THR A 36 -8.49 26.22 -17.13
N VAL A 37 -7.59 25.31 -16.71
CA VAL A 37 -7.88 24.27 -15.73
C VAL A 37 -7.25 24.64 -14.40
N PRO A 38 -8.03 25.15 -13.43
CA PRO A 38 -7.47 25.57 -12.16
C PRO A 38 -7.00 24.35 -11.34
N ILE A 39 -5.80 24.47 -10.80
CA ILE A 39 -5.28 23.55 -9.78
C ILE A 39 -5.42 24.27 -8.45
N THR A 40 -6.18 23.68 -7.53
CA THR A 40 -6.35 24.19 -6.17
C THR A 40 -5.33 23.58 -5.23
N VAL A 41 -5.16 24.15 -4.03
CA VAL A 41 -4.27 23.62 -3.00
C VAL A 41 -4.67 22.18 -2.63
N GLU A 42 -5.98 21.90 -2.63
CA GLU A 42 -6.53 20.58 -2.33
C GLU A 42 -6.21 19.52 -3.40
N ARG A 43 -5.85 19.96 -4.61
CA ARG A 43 -5.48 19.10 -5.74
C ARG A 43 -4.03 19.27 -6.17
N ARG A 44 -3.19 19.70 -5.27
CA ARG A 44 -1.76 19.88 -5.53
C ARG A 44 -1.10 18.54 -5.90
N PRO A 45 -0.54 18.38 -7.11
CA PRO A 45 0.18 17.19 -7.52
C PRO A 45 1.60 17.17 -6.93
N PHE A 46 2.17 15.98 -6.85
CA PHE A 46 3.61 15.85 -6.65
C PHE A 46 4.36 16.41 -7.86
N VAL A 47 5.32 17.29 -7.61
CA VAL A 47 6.25 17.82 -8.61
C VAL A 47 7.65 17.43 -8.17
N PRO A 48 8.38 16.59 -8.94
CA PRO A 48 9.76 16.21 -8.61
C PRO A 48 10.63 17.45 -8.45
N SER A 49 11.42 17.53 -7.38
CA SER A 49 12.48 18.53 -7.25
C SER A 49 13.72 18.09 -8.03
N GLU A 50 14.65 19.01 -8.29
CA GLU A 50 15.94 18.67 -8.94
C GLU A 50 16.71 17.61 -8.14
N ASP A 51 16.60 17.62 -6.80
CA ASP A 51 17.23 16.65 -5.91
C ASP A 51 16.52 15.27 -5.91
N SER A 52 15.29 15.20 -6.39
CA SER A 52 14.48 13.95 -6.40
C SER A 52 14.47 13.24 -7.76
N GLN A 53 15.44 13.49 -8.64
CA GLN A 53 15.56 12.84 -9.96
C GLN A 53 15.75 11.32 -9.90
N LYS A 54 15.83 10.73 -8.71
CA LYS A 54 15.96 9.28 -8.53
C LYS A 54 14.71 8.51 -8.99
N LEU A 55 13.52 9.12 -8.87
CA LEU A 55 12.28 8.51 -9.30
C LEU A 55 11.93 8.96 -10.71
N LEU A 56 12.37 8.17 -11.70
CA LEU A 56 12.10 8.43 -13.12
C LEU A 56 10.64 8.14 -13.46
N ASP A 57 10.04 8.99 -14.31
CA ASP A 57 8.68 8.81 -14.85
C ASP A 57 7.65 8.37 -13.80
N PRO A 58 7.45 9.13 -12.70
CA PRO A 58 6.63 8.69 -11.57
C PRO A 58 5.16 8.43 -11.94
N GLY A 59 4.66 8.99 -13.03
CA GLY A 59 3.31 8.74 -13.56
C GLY A 59 3.14 7.41 -14.27
N THR A 60 4.24 6.72 -14.59
CA THR A 60 4.21 5.41 -15.26
C THR A 60 4.02 4.32 -14.22
N ALA A 61 3.01 3.44 -14.43
CA ALA A 61 2.77 2.31 -13.54
C ALA A 61 3.92 1.30 -13.55
N ARG A 62 4.28 0.79 -12.38
CA ARG A 62 5.29 -0.25 -12.19
C ARG A 62 4.61 -1.59 -11.94
N ALA A 63 4.95 -2.58 -12.75
CA ALA A 63 4.26 -3.87 -12.72
C ALA A 63 4.42 -4.57 -11.36
N ASN A 64 5.65 -4.65 -10.86
CA ASN A 64 6.04 -5.54 -9.77
C ASN A 64 6.94 -4.90 -8.69
N ILE A 65 7.08 -3.59 -8.71
CA ILE A 65 7.79 -2.84 -7.66
C ILE A 65 6.96 -1.65 -7.22
N ALA A 66 7.10 -1.23 -5.97
CA ALA A 66 6.47 -0.05 -5.40
C ALA A 66 7.53 1.02 -5.07
N PRO A 67 8.00 1.82 -6.07
CA PRO A 67 9.02 2.81 -5.82
C PRO A 67 8.44 4.10 -5.21
N SER A 68 9.30 4.81 -4.48
CA SER A 68 9.09 6.19 -4.04
C SER A 68 10.31 7.04 -4.36
N VAL A 69 10.24 8.34 -4.09
CA VAL A 69 11.40 9.25 -4.25
C VAL A 69 12.60 8.74 -3.44
N GLU A 70 12.37 8.27 -2.21
CA GLU A 70 13.41 7.78 -1.31
C GLU A 70 13.86 6.36 -1.67
N GLN A 71 12.95 5.55 -2.23
CA GLN A 71 13.17 4.15 -2.59
C GLN A 71 12.83 3.90 -4.08
N PRO A 72 13.63 4.43 -5.03
CA PRO A 72 13.31 4.38 -6.45
C PRO A 72 13.29 2.96 -7.04
N ASN A 73 13.88 2.00 -6.37
CA ASN A 73 13.90 0.57 -6.75
C ASN A 73 12.93 -0.29 -5.93
N GLY A 74 12.05 0.34 -5.13
CA GLY A 74 11.13 -0.38 -4.25
C GLY A 74 11.83 -1.03 -3.06
N THR A 75 11.24 -2.10 -2.52
CA THR A 75 11.80 -2.84 -1.38
C THR A 75 12.96 -3.74 -1.82
N LEU A 76 14.15 -3.48 -1.30
CA LEU A 76 15.36 -4.27 -1.59
C LEU A 76 15.63 -5.33 -0.52
N GLU A 77 15.06 -5.21 0.67
CA GLU A 77 15.22 -6.16 1.76
C GLU A 77 14.85 -7.58 1.30
N ASP A 78 15.67 -8.56 1.66
CA ASP A 78 15.49 -9.96 1.32
C ASP A 78 15.23 -10.22 -0.17
N GLU A 79 15.78 -9.39 -1.05
CA GLU A 79 15.57 -9.48 -2.52
C GLU A 79 14.09 -9.46 -2.91
N TRP A 80 13.26 -8.68 -2.19
CA TRP A 80 11.81 -8.66 -2.32
C TRP A 80 11.36 -8.53 -3.78
N ALA A 81 11.83 -7.51 -4.49
CA ALA A 81 11.47 -7.25 -5.88
C ALA A 81 11.83 -8.42 -6.81
N ALA A 82 12.98 -9.06 -6.60
CA ALA A 82 13.42 -10.20 -7.41
C ALA A 82 12.54 -11.45 -7.16
N ARG A 83 12.21 -11.73 -5.90
CA ARG A 83 11.36 -12.88 -5.53
C ARG A 83 9.92 -12.74 -6.01
N HIS A 84 9.40 -11.51 -6.11
CA HIS A 84 8.02 -11.22 -6.47
C HIS A 84 7.85 -10.67 -7.90
N GLN A 85 8.87 -10.79 -8.75
CA GLN A 85 8.81 -10.25 -10.12
C GLN A 85 7.68 -10.82 -10.99
N HIS A 86 7.09 -11.95 -10.60
CA HIS A 86 5.97 -12.62 -11.26
C HIS A 86 4.59 -12.15 -10.77
N GLN A 87 4.55 -11.27 -9.78
CA GLN A 87 3.32 -10.75 -9.16
C GLN A 87 3.20 -9.25 -9.40
N SER A 88 1.97 -8.76 -9.66
CA SER A 88 1.71 -7.32 -9.56
C SER A 88 1.87 -6.85 -8.11
N VAL A 89 2.07 -5.55 -7.89
CA VAL A 89 2.26 -5.02 -6.53
C VAL A 89 1.03 -5.29 -5.65
N LEU A 90 -0.17 -5.27 -6.22
CA LEU A 90 -1.38 -5.63 -5.47
C LEU A 90 -1.42 -7.13 -5.10
N GLN A 91 -0.90 -8.01 -5.96
CA GLN A 91 -0.74 -9.42 -5.60
C GLN A 91 0.30 -9.62 -4.49
N GLN A 92 1.42 -8.87 -4.53
CA GLN A 92 2.42 -8.87 -3.46
C GLN A 92 1.82 -8.45 -2.11
N HIS A 93 0.92 -7.44 -2.11
CA HIS A 93 0.18 -7.04 -0.91
C HIS A 93 -0.60 -8.22 -0.29
N CYS A 94 -1.14 -9.09 -1.11
CA CYS A 94 -1.90 -10.25 -0.69
C CYS A 94 -1.05 -11.48 -0.31
N ASP A 95 0.20 -11.56 -0.78
CA ASP A 95 1.09 -12.73 -0.66
C ASP A 95 1.31 -13.19 0.80
N PHE A 96 1.34 -12.25 1.74
CA PHE A 96 1.47 -12.57 3.16
C PHE A 96 0.34 -13.46 3.70
N PHE A 97 -0.84 -13.32 3.15
CA PHE A 97 -2.03 -14.08 3.55
C PHE A 97 -2.10 -15.43 2.83
N ASP A 98 -1.57 -15.55 1.61
CA ASP A 98 -1.50 -16.79 0.83
C ASP A 98 -0.34 -17.67 1.31
N THR A 99 -0.57 -18.37 2.42
CA THR A 99 0.51 -19.09 3.13
C THR A 99 0.96 -20.35 2.38
N ASP A 100 0.06 -21.02 1.68
CA ASP A 100 0.31 -22.22 0.88
C ASP A 100 0.64 -21.94 -0.58
N ARG A 101 0.54 -20.66 -0.99
CA ARG A 101 0.89 -20.14 -2.31
C ARG A 101 0.12 -20.80 -3.46
N ASP A 102 -1.14 -21.10 -3.22
CA ASP A 102 -2.03 -21.65 -4.24
C ASP A 102 -2.75 -20.57 -5.08
N GLY A 103 -2.57 -19.29 -4.72
CA GLY A 103 -3.19 -18.13 -5.37
C GLY A 103 -4.64 -17.92 -4.95
N ILE A 104 -5.09 -18.54 -3.88
CA ILE A 104 -6.46 -18.46 -3.37
C ILE A 104 -6.43 -18.13 -1.88
N LEU A 105 -7.09 -17.04 -1.49
CA LEU A 105 -7.28 -16.72 -0.08
C LEU A 105 -8.60 -17.30 0.42
N TRP A 106 -8.51 -18.20 1.37
CA TRP A 106 -9.63 -18.66 2.14
C TRP A 106 -9.94 -17.70 3.30
N PRO A 107 -11.19 -17.63 3.79
CA PRO A 107 -11.51 -16.80 4.96
C PRO A 107 -10.60 -17.05 6.16
N ILE A 108 -10.20 -18.30 6.38
CA ILE A 108 -9.29 -18.67 7.47
C ILE A 108 -7.88 -18.08 7.29
N ASP A 109 -7.41 -17.90 6.05
CA ASP A 109 -6.08 -17.33 5.77
C ASP A 109 -6.04 -15.85 6.14
N THR A 110 -7.08 -15.11 5.78
CA THR A 110 -7.27 -13.73 6.21
C THR A 110 -7.31 -13.63 7.74
N TYR A 111 -8.13 -14.45 8.40
CA TYR A 111 -8.17 -14.49 9.87
C TYR A 111 -6.80 -14.74 10.48
N ASN A 112 -6.10 -15.78 10.03
CA ASN A 112 -4.77 -16.15 10.53
C ASN A 112 -3.73 -15.06 10.26
N GLY A 113 -3.76 -14.44 9.07
CA GLY A 113 -2.89 -13.33 8.73
C GLY A 113 -3.07 -12.14 9.68
N PHE A 114 -4.31 -11.72 9.92
CA PHE A 114 -4.60 -10.65 10.88
C PHE A 114 -4.14 -11.01 12.30
N ARG A 115 -4.32 -12.26 12.73
CA ARG A 115 -3.80 -12.75 14.01
C ARG A 115 -2.27 -12.67 14.09
N LYS A 116 -1.56 -13.05 13.02
CA LYS A 116 -0.09 -12.92 12.93
C LYS A 116 0.36 -11.45 12.99
N LEU A 117 -0.42 -10.54 12.41
CA LEU A 117 -0.19 -9.09 12.50
C LEU A 117 -0.54 -8.51 13.87
N GLY A 118 -1.09 -9.31 14.80
CA GLY A 118 -1.35 -8.95 16.19
C GLY A 118 -2.72 -8.36 16.46
N PHE A 119 -3.63 -8.42 15.51
CA PHE A 119 -5.01 -8.02 15.74
C PHE A 119 -5.72 -8.99 16.70
N GLY A 120 -6.61 -8.47 17.52
CA GLY A 120 -7.44 -9.28 18.40
C GLY A 120 -8.42 -10.17 17.62
N ILE A 121 -9.00 -11.19 18.25
CA ILE A 121 -9.97 -12.12 17.64
C ILE A 121 -11.11 -11.35 16.95
N PHE A 122 -11.69 -10.38 17.64
CA PHE A 122 -12.82 -9.61 17.12
C PHE A 122 -12.49 -8.87 15.82
N LEU A 123 -11.38 -8.09 15.79
CA LEU A 123 -10.97 -7.36 14.59
C LEU A 123 -10.57 -8.30 13.45
N SER A 124 -9.96 -9.45 13.76
CA SER A 124 -9.62 -10.45 12.73
C SER A 124 -10.87 -11.08 12.10
N LEU A 125 -11.92 -11.30 12.88
CA LEU A 125 -13.22 -11.76 12.34
C LEU A 125 -13.91 -10.67 11.52
N VAL A 126 -13.92 -9.42 12.00
CA VAL A 126 -14.48 -8.28 11.25
C VAL A 126 -13.78 -8.13 9.91
N ALA A 127 -12.43 -8.19 9.89
CA ALA A 127 -11.64 -8.12 8.66
C ALA A 127 -11.99 -9.27 7.70
N LEU A 128 -12.07 -10.50 8.20
CA LEU A 128 -12.48 -11.66 7.41
C LEU A 128 -13.84 -11.41 6.73
N PHE A 129 -14.86 -10.99 7.46
CA PHE A 129 -16.18 -10.75 6.89
C PHE A 129 -16.18 -9.59 5.88
N ILE A 130 -15.56 -8.45 6.22
CA ILE A 130 -15.52 -7.29 5.31
C ILE A 130 -14.80 -7.66 4.02
N ILE A 131 -13.64 -8.30 4.08
CA ILE A 131 -12.81 -8.60 2.92
C ILE A 131 -13.50 -9.66 2.05
N HIS A 132 -13.91 -10.79 2.61
CA HIS A 132 -14.43 -11.90 1.82
C HIS A 132 -15.84 -11.65 1.25
N LEU A 133 -16.71 -10.95 1.98
CA LEU A 133 -18.05 -10.61 1.45
C LEU A 133 -17.98 -9.59 0.30
N ASN A 134 -16.99 -8.69 0.31
CA ASN A 134 -16.84 -7.70 -0.76
C ASN A 134 -16.03 -8.23 -1.94
N PHE A 135 -15.00 -9.07 -1.72
CA PHE A 135 -14.01 -9.37 -2.75
C PHE A 135 -14.15 -10.76 -3.36
N SER A 136 -14.83 -11.70 -2.71
CA SER A 136 -14.98 -13.06 -3.24
C SER A 136 -15.68 -13.08 -4.60
N TYR A 137 -16.85 -12.45 -4.70
CA TYR A 137 -17.64 -12.50 -5.93
C TYR A 137 -16.94 -11.85 -7.12
N VAL A 138 -16.26 -10.72 -6.93
CA VAL A 138 -15.62 -9.99 -8.03
C VAL A 138 -14.34 -10.66 -8.53
N THR A 139 -13.70 -11.48 -7.70
CA THR A 139 -12.44 -12.15 -8.05
C THR A 139 -12.62 -13.56 -8.61
N GLN A 140 -13.76 -14.19 -8.36
CA GLN A 140 -13.99 -15.57 -8.79
C GLN A 140 -14.06 -15.72 -10.32
N PRO A 141 -13.68 -16.89 -10.86
CA PRO A 141 -13.73 -17.15 -12.30
C PRO A 141 -15.13 -17.48 -12.84
N SER A 142 -16.07 -17.84 -11.96
CA SER A 142 -17.44 -18.24 -12.31
C SER A 142 -18.42 -17.09 -12.08
N TRP A 143 -19.55 -17.11 -12.78
CA TRP A 143 -20.68 -16.18 -12.53
C TRP A 143 -21.54 -16.60 -11.33
N LEU A 144 -21.51 -17.89 -10.92
CA LEU A 144 -22.19 -18.35 -9.71
C LEU A 144 -21.36 -17.97 -8.48
N PRO A 145 -21.99 -17.42 -7.40
CA PRO A 145 -21.29 -17.11 -6.17
C PRO A 145 -20.54 -18.31 -5.58
N ASP A 146 -19.32 -18.10 -5.14
CA ASP A 146 -18.54 -19.13 -4.46
C ASP A 146 -19.09 -19.34 -3.02
N PRO A 147 -19.60 -20.54 -2.69
CA PRO A 147 -20.17 -20.80 -1.36
C PRO A 147 -19.12 -20.75 -0.23
N PHE A 148 -17.83 -20.79 -0.56
CA PHE A 148 -16.73 -20.72 0.40
C PHE A 148 -16.15 -19.32 0.55
N TYR A 149 -16.67 -18.33 -0.19
CA TYR A 149 -16.20 -16.94 -0.16
C TYR A 149 -14.70 -16.78 -0.40
N ARG A 150 -14.11 -17.61 -1.27
CA ARG A 150 -12.67 -17.54 -1.61
C ARG A 150 -12.38 -16.31 -2.45
N ILE A 151 -11.16 -15.78 -2.33
CA ILE A 151 -10.64 -14.67 -3.14
C ILE A 151 -9.54 -15.22 -4.04
N TYR A 152 -9.65 -14.99 -5.34
CA TYR A 152 -8.70 -15.48 -6.34
C TYR A 152 -7.70 -14.39 -6.68
N LEU A 153 -6.42 -14.56 -6.30
CA LEU A 153 -5.38 -13.53 -6.43
C LEU A 153 -5.06 -13.16 -7.88
N VAL A 154 -5.27 -14.07 -8.83
CA VAL A 154 -5.15 -13.75 -10.26
C VAL A 154 -6.09 -12.62 -10.69
N ASN A 155 -7.20 -12.44 -10.01
CA ASN A 155 -8.23 -11.45 -10.29
C ASN A 155 -8.31 -10.34 -9.23
N VAL A 156 -7.38 -10.26 -8.29
CA VAL A 156 -7.45 -9.31 -7.16
C VAL A 156 -7.51 -7.84 -7.61
N HIS A 157 -6.98 -7.51 -8.79
CA HIS A 157 -7.09 -6.17 -9.38
C HIS A 157 -8.54 -5.70 -9.57
N LYS A 158 -9.51 -6.63 -9.65
CA LYS A 158 -10.95 -6.31 -9.75
C LYS A 158 -11.57 -5.83 -8.44
N THR A 159 -10.86 -5.94 -7.32
CA THR A 159 -11.36 -5.49 -6.01
C THR A 159 -11.22 -3.97 -5.81
N LYS A 160 -10.54 -3.29 -6.72
CA LYS A 160 -10.39 -1.83 -6.67
C LYS A 160 -11.74 -1.12 -6.70
N HIS A 161 -11.88 -0.11 -5.88
CA HIS A 161 -13.04 0.77 -5.84
C HIS A 161 -12.67 2.22 -6.22
N GLY A 162 -13.66 3.04 -6.52
CA GLY A 162 -13.42 4.38 -7.02
C GLY A 162 -12.80 5.35 -6.00
N SER A 163 -13.04 5.10 -4.72
CA SER A 163 -12.59 5.96 -3.60
C SER A 163 -11.27 5.50 -2.97
N ASP A 164 -10.50 4.67 -3.67
CA ASP A 164 -9.17 4.26 -3.24
C ASP A 164 -8.12 5.37 -3.43
N SER A 165 -6.89 5.12 -3.03
CA SER A 165 -5.79 6.10 -3.18
C SER A 165 -5.38 6.36 -4.63
N GLY A 166 -5.86 5.56 -5.59
CA GLY A 166 -5.42 5.57 -6.98
C GLY A 166 -3.97 5.10 -7.17
N THR A 167 -3.34 4.60 -6.11
CA THR A 167 -1.94 4.12 -6.14
C THR A 167 -1.78 2.84 -6.94
N PHE A 168 -2.80 2.00 -7.01
CA PHE A 168 -2.85 0.88 -7.95
C PHE A 168 -3.64 1.25 -9.21
N ASP A 169 -3.17 0.82 -10.37
CA ASP A 169 -3.93 0.89 -11.60
C ASP A 169 -4.91 -0.28 -11.74
N HIS A 170 -5.61 -0.36 -12.88
CA HIS A 170 -6.60 -1.40 -13.14
C HIS A 170 -6.03 -2.83 -13.24
N GLU A 171 -4.71 -2.97 -13.38
CA GLU A 171 -4.01 -4.25 -13.41
C GLU A 171 -3.29 -4.57 -12.08
N GLY A 172 -3.50 -3.76 -11.04
CA GLY A 172 -2.83 -3.91 -9.76
C GLY A 172 -1.36 -3.49 -9.76
N ARG A 173 -0.94 -2.71 -10.78
CA ARG A 173 0.41 -2.15 -10.88
C ARG A 173 0.49 -0.86 -10.07
N PHE A 174 1.66 -0.55 -9.52
CA PHE A 174 1.86 0.60 -8.66
C PHE A 174 2.15 1.88 -9.45
N ILE A 175 1.46 2.98 -9.15
CA ILE A 175 1.68 4.30 -9.75
C ILE A 175 2.39 5.20 -8.73
N PRO A 176 3.72 5.39 -8.84
CA PRO A 176 4.49 6.16 -7.85
C PRO A 176 4.01 7.60 -7.69
N GLN A 177 3.60 8.26 -8.78
CA GLN A 177 3.05 9.61 -8.76
C GLN A 177 1.87 9.73 -7.79
N ARG A 178 0.95 8.75 -7.82
CA ARG A 178 -0.23 8.76 -6.95
C ARG A 178 0.13 8.55 -5.48
N PHE A 179 1.12 7.74 -5.23
CA PHE A 179 1.66 7.56 -3.88
C PHE A 179 2.29 8.86 -3.35
N GLU A 180 3.14 9.52 -4.15
CA GLU A 180 3.75 10.80 -3.79
C GLU A 180 2.70 11.92 -3.60
N ASP A 181 1.63 11.92 -4.42
CA ASP A 181 0.54 12.88 -4.32
C ASP A 181 -0.17 12.82 -2.95
N ILE A 182 -0.25 11.65 -2.31
CA ILE A 182 -0.84 11.50 -0.97
C ILE A 182 -0.13 12.43 0.03
N PHE A 183 1.20 12.35 0.06
CA PHE A 183 2.01 13.12 1.00
C PHE A 183 2.08 14.60 0.63
N THR A 184 2.22 14.91 -0.65
CA THR A 184 2.23 16.29 -1.13
C THR A 184 0.91 17.01 -0.82
N LYS A 185 -0.20 16.32 -1.02
CA LYS A 185 -1.53 16.92 -0.92
C LYS A 185 -2.08 16.93 0.51
N TYR A 186 -1.92 15.84 1.25
CA TYR A 186 -2.58 15.68 2.56
C TYR A 186 -1.65 15.84 3.75
N ALA A 187 -0.34 15.65 3.56
CA ALA A 187 0.66 15.83 4.59
C ALA A 187 1.51 17.11 4.43
N ASP A 188 1.14 18.00 3.51
CA ASP A 188 1.87 19.23 3.20
C ASP A 188 3.35 18.96 2.82
N GLY A 189 3.63 17.83 2.16
CA GLY A 189 4.95 17.40 1.72
C GLY A 189 5.82 16.74 2.79
N LYS A 190 5.29 16.45 3.97
CA LYS A 190 5.99 15.65 5.00
C LYS A 190 6.09 14.18 4.55
N ASP A 191 7.12 13.47 5.05
CA ASP A 191 7.31 12.04 4.82
C ASP A 191 6.56 11.18 5.87
N SER A 192 5.39 11.64 6.31
CA SER A 192 4.53 10.95 7.25
C SER A 192 3.09 11.47 7.19
N LEU A 193 2.14 10.64 7.63
CA LEU A 193 0.74 11.00 7.82
C LEU A 193 0.35 10.83 9.29
N ASN A 194 -0.17 11.88 9.89
CA ASN A 194 -0.84 11.74 11.18
C ASN A 194 -2.32 11.33 10.99
N PHE A 195 -3.02 11.09 12.10
CA PHE A 195 -4.42 10.69 12.07
C PHE A 195 -5.32 11.67 11.27
N TRP A 196 -5.11 12.97 11.42
CA TRP A 196 -5.92 13.97 10.73
C TRP A 196 -5.57 14.10 9.25
N ASP A 197 -4.30 13.90 8.87
CA ASP A 197 -3.86 13.81 7.48
C ASP A 197 -4.55 12.61 6.79
N MET A 198 -4.61 11.46 7.47
CA MET A 198 -5.32 10.28 7.01
C MET A 198 -6.83 10.56 6.81
N VAL A 199 -7.48 11.21 7.77
CA VAL A 199 -8.91 11.59 7.65
C VAL A 199 -9.12 12.55 6.49
N ARG A 200 -8.23 13.53 6.29
CA ARG A 200 -8.29 14.44 5.14
C ARG A 200 -8.14 13.70 3.81
N GLN A 201 -7.22 12.73 3.75
CA GLN A 201 -6.99 11.91 2.57
C GLN A 201 -8.23 11.07 2.23
N ILE A 202 -8.79 10.33 3.17
CA ILE A 202 -10.01 9.53 2.98
C ILE A 202 -11.16 10.42 2.48
N ASN A 203 -11.36 11.58 3.11
CA ASN A 203 -12.41 12.51 2.71
C ASN A 203 -12.17 13.14 1.33
N GLY A 204 -10.92 13.44 1.00
CA GLY A 204 -10.54 14.09 -0.25
C GLY A 204 -10.57 13.17 -1.46
N GLN A 205 -10.56 11.86 -1.24
CA GLN A 205 -10.57 10.85 -2.33
C GLN A 205 -11.94 10.18 -2.54
N ARG A 206 -12.94 10.52 -1.73
CA ARG A 206 -14.29 9.98 -1.90
C ARG A 206 -14.91 10.38 -3.23
N LEU A 207 -15.37 9.39 -3.98
CA LEU A 207 -16.13 9.62 -5.22
C LEU A 207 -17.64 9.50 -4.96
N VAL A 208 -18.42 10.26 -5.73
CA VAL A 208 -19.87 10.17 -5.72
C VAL A 208 -20.31 8.76 -6.15
N SER A 209 -21.39 8.27 -5.57
CA SER A 209 -21.97 6.97 -5.90
C SER A 209 -21.07 5.75 -5.60
N ASP A 210 -20.12 5.88 -4.67
CA ASP A 210 -19.25 4.79 -4.23
C ASP A 210 -19.28 4.60 -2.70
N PRO A 211 -20.46 4.41 -2.07
CA PRO A 211 -20.55 4.29 -0.61
C PRO A 211 -19.84 3.06 -0.05
N ILE A 212 -19.77 1.96 -0.83
CA ILE A 212 -19.02 0.76 -0.43
C ILE A 212 -17.53 1.08 -0.40
N GLY A 213 -17.01 1.76 -1.43
CA GLY A 213 -15.60 2.19 -1.46
C GLY A 213 -15.26 3.20 -0.35
N TRP A 214 -16.19 4.06 0.08
CA TRP A 214 -15.94 4.91 1.25
C TRP A 214 -15.71 4.07 2.52
N GLY A 215 -16.52 3.03 2.72
CA GLY A 215 -16.36 2.09 3.82
C GLY A 215 -15.04 1.31 3.70
N GLY A 216 -14.69 0.87 2.50
CA GLY A 216 -13.42 0.19 2.19
C GLY A 216 -12.23 1.07 2.56
N ALA A 217 -12.17 2.30 2.07
CA ALA A 217 -11.08 3.23 2.37
C ALA A 217 -10.94 3.53 3.87
N ILE A 218 -12.07 3.73 4.58
CA ILE A 218 -12.05 3.92 6.03
C ILE A 218 -11.46 2.68 6.72
N PHE A 219 -11.88 1.49 6.33
CA PHE A 219 -11.41 0.24 6.92
C PHE A 219 -9.91 0.04 6.66
N GLU A 220 -9.46 0.14 5.42
CA GLU A 220 -8.06 -0.07 5.00
C GLU A 220 -7.09 0.87 5.73
N TRP A 221 -7.39 2.16 5.73
CA TRP A 221 -6.54 3.15 6.39
C TRP A 221 -6.59 3.05 7.92
N SER A 222 -7.75 2.73 8.50
CA SER A 222 -7.87 2.52 9.95
C SER A 222 -7.10 1.28 10.40
N VAL A 223 -7.20 0.17 9.64
CA VAL A 223 -6.44 -1.05 9.92
C VAL A 223 -4.93 -0.78 9.79
N THR A 224 -4.50 -0.04 8.77
CA THR A 224 -3.10 0.35 8.59
C THR A 224 -2.62 1.18 9.78
N TYR A 225 -3.38 2.19 10.22
CA TYR A 225 -3.03 3.02 11.37
C TYR A 225 -2.93 2.19 12.66
N ILE A 226 -3.89 1.30 12.92
CA ILE A 226 -3.88 0.42 14.10
C ILE A 226 -2.72 -0.57 14.05
N MET A 227 -2.40 -1.11 12.88
CA MET A 227 -1.30 -2.06 12.69
C MET A 227 0.06 -1.41 12.96
N LEU A 228 0.27 -0.21 12.45
CA LEU A 228 1.49 0.56 12.65
C LEU A 228 1.58 1.12 14.07
N TRP A 229 0.45 1.54 14.63
CA TRP A 229 0.31 2.16 15.95
C TRP A 229 1.48 3.08 16.30
N PRO A 230 1.68 4.18 15.57
CA PRO A 230 2.86 5.02 15.72
C PRO A 230 2.85 5.72 17.09
N GLU A 231 3.95 5.60 17.83
CA GLU A 231 4.11 6.18 19.19
C GLU A 231 4.02 7.71 19.17
N ASP A 232 4.51 8.33 18.09
CA ASP A 232 4.46 9.78 17.87
C ASP A 232 3.20 10.23 17.09
N GLY A 233 2.30 9.30 16.74
CA GLY A 233 1.11 9.55 15.96
C GLY A 233 1.35 9.73 14.45
N GLU A 234 2.57 9.50 13.96
CA GLU A 234 2.98 9.73 12.56
C GLU A 234 3.30 8.40 11.85
N MET A 235 2.43 7.96 10.95
CA MET A 235 2.72 6.83 10.04
C MET A 235 3.77 7.26 9.02
N ARG A 236 4.92 6.61 9.00
CA ARG A 236 6.01 6.94 8.09
C ARG A 236 5.66 6.56 6.65
N LYS A 237 6.06 7.38 5.70
CA LYS A 237 5.87 7.17 4.25
C LYS A 237 6.39 5.82 3.80
N GLU A 238 7.60 5.45 4.26
CA GLU A 238 8.21 4.17 3.93
C GLU A 238 7.41 2.98 4.46
N ASP A 239 6.87 3.05 5.68
CA ASP A 239 6.03 1.98 6.23
C ASP A 239 4.74 1.84 5.41
N ILE A 240 4.11 2.96 5.04
CA ILE A 240 2.91 2.95 4.18
C ILE A 240 3.26 2.35 2.80
N ARG A 241 4.38 2.73 2.17
CA ARG A 241 4.83 2.15 0.91
C ARG A 241 5.00 0.63 1.00
N ARG A 242 5.58 0.16 2.10
CA ARG A 242 5.78 -1.27 2.37
C ARG A 242 4.49 -2.00 2.74
N VAL A 243 3.43 -1.30 3.14
CA VAL A 243 2.08 -1.88 3.20
C VAL A 243 1.56 -2.10 1.79
N PHE A 244 1.75 -1.16 0.86
CA PHE A 244 1.30 -1.33 -0.53
C PHE A 244 1.94 -2.53 -1.23
N ASP A 245 3.22 -2.83 -1.01
CA ASP A 245 3.87 -4.01 -1.57
C ASP A 245 3.82 -5.25 -0.67
N GLY A 246 3.22 -5.16 0.52
CA GLY A 246 3.05 -6.26 1.46
C GLY A 246 4.30 -6.65 2.26
N SER A 247 5.48 -6.10 1.95
CA SER A 247 6.74 -6.47 2.61
C SER A 247 6.76 -6.15 4.12
N LEU A 248 6.02 -5.12 4.55
CA LEU A 248 5.94 -4.75 5.95
C LEU A 248 5.23 -5.79 6.81
N PHE A 249 4.28 -6.53 6.26
CA PHE A 249 3.52 -7.53 7.01
C PHE A 249 4.44 -8.63 7.58
N TYR A 250 5.42 -9.07 6.80
CA TYR A 250 6.42 -10.04 7.24
C TYR A 250 7.29 -9.51 8.38
N THR A 251 7.71 -8.25 8.28
CA THR A 251 8.49 -7.58 9.33
C THR A 251 7.71 -7.48 10.65
N ILE A 252 6.43 -7.07 10.57
CA ILE A 252 5.56 -6.95 11.76
C ILE A 252 5.30 -8.33 12.36
N ALA A 253 4.95 -9.33 11.56
CA ALA A 253 4.68 -10.67 12.03
C ALA A 253 5.92 -11.30 12.70
N ALA A 254 7.11 -11.13 12.10
CA ALA A 254 8.37 -11.62 12.68
C ALA A 254 8.72 -10.92 14.00
N ARG A 255 8.46 -9.60 14.11
CA ARG A 255 8.66 -8.83 15.35
C ARG A 255 7.74 -9.36 16.46
N ARG A 256 6.46 -9.57 16.15
CA ARG A 256 5.48 -10.06 17.13
C ARG A 256 5.75 -11.49 17.56
N ALA A 257 6.14 -12.36 16.63
CA ALA A 257 6.51 -13.75 16.95
C ALA A 257 7.70 -13.82 17.93
N ARG A 258 8.67 -12.93 17.83
CA ARG A 258 9.80 -12.83 18.77
C ARG A 258 9.41 -12.34 20.16
N ASN A 259 8.40 -11.50 20.26
CA ASN A 259 7.93 -10.93 21.52
C ASN A 259 6.82 -11.76 22.19
N GLN A 260 6.34 -12.83 21.56
CA GLN A 260 5.42 -13.77 22.18
C GLN A 260 6.18 -14.75 23.07
N PRO A 261 5.68 -15.09 24.27
CA PRO A 261 6.23 -16.20 25.03
C PRO A 261 6.11 -17.47 24.19
N PRO A 262 7.07 -18.41 24.29
CA PRO A 262 7.02 -19.65 23.54
C PRO A 262 5.70 -20.37 23.77
N SER A 263 5.10 -20.88 22.70
CA SER A 263 3.84 -21.61 22.81
C SER A 263 4.04 -22.86 23.67
N THR A 264 2.96 -23.38 24.27
CA THR A 264 3.00 -24.62 25.03
C THR A 264 3.62 -25.77 24.21
N GLY A 265 3.39 -25.77 22.89
CA GLY A 265 3.98 -26.75 21.96
C GLY A 265 5.49 -26.59 21.81
N ASP A 266 5.98 -25.35 21.76
CA ASP A 266 7.42 -25.06 21.66
C ASP A 266 8.14 -25.45 22.95
N LEU A 267 7.51 -25.21 24.11
CA LEU A 267 8.03 -25.64 25.42
C LEU A 267 8.12 -27.18 25.53
N HIS A 268 7.11 -27.87 25.00
CA HIS A 268 7.15 -29.34 24.95
C HIS A 268 8.25 -29.89 24.01
N ARG A 269 8.42 -29.22 22.84
CA ARG A 269 9.48 -29.61 21.88
C ARG A 269 10.87 -29.33 22.45
N ALA A 270 11.07 -28.19 23.12
CA ALA A 270 12.33 -27.83 23.77
C ALA A 270 12.69 -28.85 24.91
N LYS A 271 11.72 -29.17 25.76
CA LYS A 271 11.91 -30.18 26.81
C LYS A 271 12.24 -31.56 26.24
N ARG A 272 11.57 -31.97 25.16
CA ARG A 272 11.83 -33.28 24.52
C ARG A 272 13.24 -33.35 23.91
N ASN A 273 13.71 -32.26 23.28
CA ASN A 273 15.06 -32.19 22.73
C ASN A 273 16.11 -32.23 23.84
N GLN A 274 15.88 -31.53 24.95
CA GLN A 274 16.77 -31.53 26.10
C GLN A 274 16.91 -32.95 26.75
N VAL A 275 15.80 -33.71 26.81
CA VAL A 275 15.81 -35.10 27.28
C VAL A 275 16.56 -36.04 26.31
N LEU A 276 16.43 -35.80 25.01
CA LEU A 276 17.15 -36.62 24.00
C LEU A 276 18.65 -36.33 24.02
N GLU A 277 19.07 -35.09 24.21
CA GLU A 277 20.47 -34.70 24.34
C GLU A 277 21.10 -35.25 25.63
N SER A 278 20.38 -35.19 26.77
CA SER A 278 20.86 -35.74 28.03
C SER A 278 21.01 -37.29 28.00
N ASN A 279 20.11 -37.99 27.28
CA ASN A 279 20.20 -39.46 27.12
C ASN A 279 21.22 -39.86 26.04
N GLY A 280 21.58 -38.99 25.10
CA GLY A 280 22.63 -39.20 24.11
C GLY A 280 24.04 -38.97 24.64
N ALA A 281 24.20 -38.13 25.67
CA ALA A 281 25.48 -37.85 26.33
C ALA A 281 25.87 -38.88 27.42
N ALA A 282 24.92 -39.77 27.74
CA ALA A 282 25.12 -40.83 28.75
C ALA A 282 25.48 -42.20 28.14
N ARG A 283 25.80 -42.25 26.85
CA ARG A 283 26.34 -43.41 26.14
C ARG A 283 27.75 -43.10 25.61
#